data_d06c783f245fea0d0c56a43d940385c9
#
_entry.id   d06c783f245fea0d0c56a43d940385c9
#
_cell.length_a   1.000
_cell.length_b   1.000
_cell.length_c   1.000
_cell.angle_alpha   90.00
_cell.angle_beta   90.00
_cell.angle_gamma   90.00
#
_symmetry.space_group_name_H-M   'P 1'
#
loop_
_entity.id
_entity.type
_entity.pdbx_description
1 polymer ?
#
loop_
_entity_poly.entity_id
_entity_poly.type
_entity_poly.pdbx_seq_one_letter_code
_entity_poly.pdbx_strand_id
1 'polypeptide(L)'
;PSARMREYVVAMKEIWSSWRTGDPLAFSGEFYEHSLMTEYFVPPTTTAAPPPVWLAAVGPRLAEVAAEVADGIVLHGFWTRAYMDKVLMPAIDSGLAKAGRTRDDFTITGGGFLVTGADEAELAANRERVRYQVAFYGSTPTYRPVWEAHDMGELGDRLHTLSIEKSPDRWQRMTSLISDDVLDLFAVTAEPKDVGTALLERNGDYADRISLPSLVGDPDVWANTIATLRNGGAR
;
A
#
# COMPACT_ATOMS: atom_id res chain seq x y z
N PRO A 1 -8.51 14.27 7.99
CA PRO A 1 -7.21 13.92 7.40
C PRO A 1 -7.30 13.69 5.89
N SER A 2 -8.26 12.90 5.38
CA SER A 2 -8.40 12.60 3.94
C SER A 2 -8.75 13.83 3.10
N ALA A 3 -9.69 14.69 3.56
CA ALA A 3 -10.01 15.95 2.87
C ALA A 3 -8.77 16.86 2.73
N ARG A 4 -7.98 16.98 3.80
CA ARG A 4 -6.74 17.76 3.76
C ARG A 4 -5.70 17.15 2.81
N MET A 5 -5.59 15.82 2.73
CA MET A 5 -4.69 15.16 1.77
C MET A 5 -5.14 15.37 0.33
N ARG A 6 -6.47 15.31 0.09
CA ARG A 6 -7.05 15.64 -1.21
C ARG A 6 -6.63 17.03 -1.65
N GLU A 7 -6.85 18.01 -0.81
CA GLU A 7 -6.52 19.40 -1.11
C GLU A 7 -5.01 19.63 -1.29
N TYR A 8 -4.19 18.95 -0.48
CA TYR A 8 -2.73 18.99 -0.62
C TYR A 8 -2.26 18.53 -2.00
N VAL A 9 -2.80 17.41 -2.51
CA VAL A 9 -2.43 16.90 -3.84
C VAL A 9 -2.91 17.85 -4.94
N VAL A 10 -4.13 18.39 -4.82
CA VAL A 10 -4.64 19.37 -5.80
C VAL A 10 -3.79 20.64 -5.80
N ALA A 11 -3.52 21.21 -4.62
CA ALA A 11 -2.68 22.40 -4.49
C ALA A 11 -1.26 22.20 -5.08
N MET A 12 -0.66 21.04 -4.84
CA MET A 12 0.64 20.69 -5.39
C MET A 12 0.60 20.60 -6.94
N LYS A 13 -0.44 19.98 -7.50
CA LYS A 13 -0.63 19.89 -8.96
C LYS A 13 -0.87 21.28 -9.58
N GLU A 14 -1.55 22.19 -8.89
CA GLU A 14 -1.72 23.58 -9.33
C GLU A 14 -0.39 24.36 -9.36
N ILE A 15 0.46 24.18 -8.35
CA ILE A 15 1.81 24.75 -8.35
C ILE A 15 2.60 24.25 -9.58
N TRP A 16 2.59 22.96 -9.85
CA TRP A 16 3.28 22.39 -11.01
C TRP A 16 2.68 22.84 -12.35
N SER A 17 1.36 23.05 -12.38
CA SER A 17 0.68 23.61 -13.55
C SER A 17 1.16 25.05 -13.81
N SER A 18 1.17 25.91 -12.79
CA SER A 18 1.68 27.28 -12.86
C SER A 18 3.13 27.33 -13.36
N TRP A 19 4.02 26.46 -12.90
CA TRP A 19 5.39 26.38 -13.40
C TRP A 19 5.47 26.01 -14.88
N ARG A 20 4.60 25.17 -15.37
CA ARG A 20 4.61 24.69 -16.76
C ARG A 20 3.96 25.67 -17.73
N THR A 21 2.84 26.27 -17.33
CA THR A 21 2.05 27.14 -18.20
C THR A 21 2.49 28.60 -18.12
N GLY A 22 3.11 29.03 -17.02
CA GLY A 22 3.39 30.42 -16.69
C GLY A 22 2.16 31.20 -16.20
N ASP A 23 1.03 30.53 -16.01
CA ASP A 23 -0.17 31.16 -15.47
C ASP A 23 0.03 31.55 -14.00
N PRO A 24 -0.62 32.63 -13.52
CA PRO A 24 -0.57 33.01 -12.11
C PRO A 24 -1.08 31.88 -11.20
N LEU A 25 -0.36 31.60 -10.11
CA LEU A 25 -0.83 30.68 -9.08
C LEU A 25 -1.98 31.34 -8.31
N ALA A 26 -3.15 30.70 -8.31
CA ALA A 26 -4.36 31.20 -7.65
C ALA A 26 -5.16 30.04 -7.03
N PHE A 27 -4.53 29.31 -6.11
CA PHE A 27 -5.19 28.23 -5.38
C PHE A 27 -5.73 28.73 -4.05
N SER A 28 -7.03 28.52 -3.81
CA SER A 28 -7.69 28.83 -2.54
C SER A 28 -8.58 27.65 -2.13
N GLY A 29 -8.26 26.99 -1.03
CA GLY A 29 -8.98 25.86 -0.46
C GLY A 29 -9.38 26.06 0.98
N GLU A 30 -9.81 24.99 1.64
CA GLU A 30 -10.15 25.01 3.07
C GLU A 30 -8.89 24.99 3.96
N PHE A 31 -7.82 24.30 3.52
CA PHE A 31 -6.60 24.03 4.29
C PHE A 31 -5.37 24.75 3.76
N TYR A 32 -5.35 25.10 2.49
CA TYR A 32 -4.20 25.70 1.80
C TYR A 32 -4.65 26.88 0.95
N GLU A 33 -3.79 27.91 0.92
CA GLU A 33 -3.93 29.05 0.05
C GLU A 33 -2.58 29.38 -0.56
N HIS A 34 -2.49 29.42 -1.89
CA HIS A 34 -1.27 29.74 -2.63
C HIS A 34 -1.58 30.73 -3.75
N SER A 35 -1.08 31.95 -3.60
CA SER A 35 -1.32 33.04 -4.54
C SER A 35 -0.03 33.74 -5.01
N LEU A 36 1.13 33.29 -4.53
CA LEU A 36 2.41 33.88 -4.87
C LEU A 36 3.28 32.89 -5.65
N MET A 37 3.57 33.24 -6.91
CA MET A 37 4.56 32.58 -7.76
C MET A 37 5.42 33.66 -8.44
N THR A 38 6.64 33.81 -7.94
CA THR A 38 7.63 34.75 -8.58
C THR A 38 8.61 33.90 -9.39
N GLU A 39 9.31 34.56 -10.32
CA GLU A 39 10.36 33.93 -11.12
C GLU A 39 11.41 33.19 -10.27
N TYR A 40 11.64 33.65 -9.05
CA TYR A 40 12.59 33.00 -8.13
C TYR A 40 12.17 31.60 -7.70
N PHE A 41 10.86 31.31 -7.66
CA PHE A 41 10.32 30.01 -7.28
C PHE A 41 10.04 29.08 -8.47
N VAL A 42 10.19 29.57 -9.69
CA VAL A 42 9.99 28.76 -10.89
C VAL A 42 11.29 28.00 -11.21
N PRO A 43 11.25 26.66 -11.34
CA PRO A 43 12.42 25.89 -11.74
C PRO A 43 12.95 26.33 -13.11
N PRO A 44 14.27 26.29 -13.35
CA PRO A 44 14.86 26.74 -14.63
C PRO A 44 14.46 25.85 -15.82
N THR A 45 13.92 24.65 -15.57
CA THR A 45 13.47 23.74 -16.64
C THR A 45 12.08 23.22 -16.27
N THR A 46 11.06 23.71 -16.98
CA THR A 46 9.65 23.37 -16.76
C THR A 46 9.04 22.53 -17.88
N THR A 47 9.85 22.05 -18.83
CA THR A 47 9.39 21.30 -20.00
C THR A 47 9.12 19.82 -19.69
N ALA A 48 9.64 19.30 -18.60
CA ALA A 48 9.35 17.93 -18.16
C ALA A 48 7.92 17.82 -17.63
N ALA A 49 7.27 16.70 -17.93
CA ALA A 49 5.99 16.37 -17.30
C ALA A 49 6.16 16.27 -15.77
N PRO A 50 5.16 16.72 -14.98
CA PRO A 50 5.19 16.53 -13.54
C PRO A 50 5.36 15.05 -13.17
N PRO A 51 6.07 14.75 -12.09
CA PRO A 51 6.17 13.37 -11.61
C PRO A 51 4.80 12.85 -11.19
N PRO A 52 4.51 11.55 -11.37
CA PRO A 52 3.26 10.97 -10.89
C PRO A 52 3.21 11.02 -9.36
N VAL A 53 2.04 11.33 -8.82
CA VAL A 53 1.77 11.38 -7.38
C VAL A 53 1.12 10.07 -6.94
N TRP A 54 1.74 9.39 -6.01
CA TRP A 54 1.17 8.19 -5.41
C TRP A 54 0.94 8.38 -3.93
N LEU A 55 -0.24 7.97 -3.44
CA LEU A 55 -0.57 8.04 -2.02
C LEU A 55 -0.51 6.65 -1.39
N ALA A 56 0.16 6.56 -0.22
CA ALA A 56 0.07 5.37 0.60
C ALA A 56 -1.27 5.36 1.34
N ALA A 57 -2.02 4.28 1.23
CA ALA A 57 -3.31 4.16 1.91
C ALA A 57 -3.53 2.74 2.46
N VAL A 58 -4.28 2.69 3.57
CA VAL A 58 -4.76 1.47 4.20
C VAL A 58 -6.29 1.45 4.20
N GLY A 59 -6.91 2.56 4.58
CA GLY A 59 -8.36 2.66 4.71
C GLY A 59 -9.06 3.16 3.44
N PRO A 60 -10.37 2.84 3.27
CA PRO A 60 -11.12 3.12 2.06
C PRO A 60 -11.24 4.62 1.75
N ARG A 61 -11.35 5.47 2.78
CA ARG A 61 -11.46 6.92 2.57
C ARG A 61 -10.24 7.53 1.90
N LEU A 62 -9.03 7.05 2.25
CA LEU A 62 -7.82 7.56 1.64
C LEU A 62 -7.56 6.90 0.29
N ALA A 63 -7.98 5.64 0.11
CA ALA A 63 -7.96 4.96 -1.18
C ALA A 63 -8.85 5.67 -2.22
N GLU A 64 -10.05 6.07 -1.81
CA GLU A 64 -10.98 6.86 -2.64
C GLU A 64 -10.35 8.22 -3.04
N VAL A 65 -9.75 8.95 -2.08
CA VAL A 65 -9.06 10.20 -2.35
C VAL A 65 -7.86 9.99 -3.28
N ALA A 66 -7.07 8.93 -3.09
CA ALA A 66 -5.96 8.62 -3.99
C ALA A 66 -6.45 8.44 -5.43
N ALA A 67 -7.53 7.67 -5.62
CA ALA A 67 -8.11 7.44 -6.93
C ALA A 67 -8.75 8.70 -7.55
N GLU A 68 -9.25 9.63 -6.71
CA GLU A 68 -9.83 10.89 -7.18
C GLU A 68 -8.75 11.89 -7.66
N VAL A 69 -7.65 12.07 -6.92
CA VAL A 69 -6.72 13.19 -7.15
C VAL A 69 -5.28 12.80 -7.43
N ALA A 70 -4.87 11.55 -7.15
CA ALA A 70 -3.50 11.08 -7.36
C ALA A 70 -3.39 10.21 -8.63
N ASP A 71 -2.18 9.83 -9.00
CA ASP A 71 -1.88 9.02 -10.19
C ASP A 71 -1.76 7.54 -9.81
N GLY A 72 -1.75 7.22 -8.52
CA GLY A 72 -1.72 5.86 -8.03
C GLY A 72 -1.80 5.73 -6.51
N ILE A 73 -1.85 4.48 -6.07
CA ILE A 73 -1.88 4.09 -4.68
C ILE A 73 -0.75 3.10 -4.37
N VAL A 74 -0.13 3.27 -3.21
CA VAL A 74 0.79 2.29 -2.64
C VAL A 74 0.07 1.61 -1.47
N LEU A 75 -0.21 0.33 -1.63
CA LEU A 75 -0.87 -0.46 -0.60
C LEU A 75 0.12 -0.80 0.51
N HIS A 76 -0.33 -0.71 1.76
CA HIS A 76 0.44 -1.21 2.89
C HIS A 76 0.47 -2.75 2.87
N GLY A 77 1.53 -3.38 3.38
CA GLY A 77 1.64 -4.85 3.40
C GLY A 77 0.56 -5.57 4.23
N PHE A 78 -0.07 -4.88 5.18
CA PHE A 78 -1.14 -5.42 6.01
C PHE A 78 -2.50 -5.28 5.34
N TRP A 79 -2.78 -6.18 4.42
CA TRP A 79 -4.07 -6.31 3.73
C TRP A 79 -4.32 -7.78 3.38
N THR A 80 -5.56 -8.11 3.09
CA THR A 80 -5.97 -9.44 2.64
C THR A 80 -6.75 -9.35 1.34
N ARG A 81 -6.86 -10.47 0.60
CA ARG A 81 -7.64 -10.51 -0.61
C ARG A 81 -9.09 -10.09 -0.38
N ALA A 82 -9.72 -10.63 0.67
CA ALA A 82 -11.11 -10.28 1.00
C ALA A 82 -11.27 -8.78 1.31
N TYR A 83 -10.29 -8.15 1.98
CA TYR A 83 -10.31 -6.71 2.23
C TYR A 83 -10.15 -5.89 0.95
N MET A 84 -9.29 -6.36 0.04
CA MET A 84 -9.13 -5.74 -1.28
C MET A 84 -10.47 -5.75 -2.02
N ASP A 85 -11.06 -6.92 -2.19
CA ASP A 85 -12.27 -7.10 -3.00
C ASP A 85 -13.50 -6.41 -2.39
N LYS A 86 -13.68 -6.50 -1.07
CA LYS A 86 -14.87 -5.97 -0.39
C LYS A 86 -14.79 -4.48 -0.07
N VAL A 87 -13.59 -3.91 0.09
CA VAL A 87 -13.41 -2.58 0.67
C VAL A 87 -12.58 -1.65 -0.19
N LEU A 88 -11.35 -2.06 -0.58
CA LEU A 88 -10.44 -1.15 -1.26
C LEU A 88 -10.80 -0.93 -2.72
N MET A 89 -11.08 -1.99 -3.49
CA MET A 89 -11.45 -1.83 -4.90
C MET A 89 -12.72 -1.02 -5.08
N PRO A 90 -13.82 -1.24 -4.33
CA PRO A 90 -14.99 -0.36 -4.41
C PRO A 90 -14.71 1.10 -4.09
N ALA A 91 -13.79 1.37 -3.13
CA ALA A 91 -13.39 2.74 -2.81
C ALA A 91 -12.56 3.39 -3.91
N ILE A 92 -11.65 2.64 -4.54
CA ILE A 92 -10.88 3.09 -5.70
C ILE A 92 -11.81 3.40 -6.87
N ASP A 93 -12.74 2.49 -7.20
CA ASP A 93 -13.71 2.69 -8.28
C ASP A 93 -14.59 3.94 -8.04
N SER A 94 -15.02 4.16 -6.79
CA SER A 94 -15.74 5.37 -6.40
C SER A 94 -14.93 6.64 -6.65
N GLY A 95 -13.65 6.65 -6.26
CA GLY A 95 -12.76 7.79 -6.46
C GLY A 95 -12.49 8.08 -7.94
N LEU A 96 -12.23 7.04 -8.74
CA LEU A 96 -12.05 7.15 -10.19
C LEU A 96 -13.31 7.72 -10.87
N ALA A 97 -14.48 7.19 -10.52
CA ALA A 97 -15.76 7.68 -11.06
C ALA A 97 -16.01 9.15 -10.74
N LYS A 98 -15.68 9.62 -9.52
CA LYS A 98 -15.79 11.04 -9.13
C LYS A 98 -14.92 11.95 -9.99
N ALA A 99 -13.75 11.46 -10.41
CA ALA A 99 -12.82 12.21 -11.24
C ALA A 99 -13.07 12.04 -12.75
N GLY A 100 -14.06 11.23 -13.17
CA GLY A 100 -14.27 10.89 -14.57
C GLY A 100 -13.12 10.07 -15.18
N ARG A 101 -12.44 9.29 -14.35
CA ARG A 101 -11.27 8.46 -14.71
C ARG A 101 -11.65 6.98 -14.77
N THR A 102 -10.81 6.22 -15.44
CA THR A 102 -10.91 4.76 -15.53
C THR A 102 -9.78 4.08 -14.77
N ARG A 103 -9.85 2.76 -14.64
CA ARG A 103 -8.78 1.97 -14.00
C ARG A 103 -7.44 2.09 -14.73
N ASP A 104 -7.45 2.34 -16.04
CA ASP A 104 -6.23 2.48 -16.85
C ASP A 104 -5.47 3.80 -16.56
N ASP A 105 -6.13 4.77 -15.94
CA ASP A 105 -5.55 6.06 -15.54
C ASP A 105 -4.91 6.03 -14.14
N PHE A 106 -4.87 4.86 -13.48
CA PHE A 106 -4.49 4.77 -12.07
C PHE A 106 -3.61 3.56 -11.77
N THR A 107 -2.46 3.79 -11.18
CA THR A 107 -1.50 2.74 -10.81
C THR A 107 -1.78 2.20 -9.42
N ILE A 108 -1.96 0.88 -9.29
CA ILE A 108 -2.00 0.20 -7.99
C ILE A 108 -0.67 -0.53 -7.78
N THR A 109 0.06 -0.15 -6.71
CA THR A 109 1.22 -0.91 -6.27
C THR A 109 0.78 -1.87 -5.18
N GLY A 110 0.75 -3.15 -5.51
CA GLY A 110 0.48 -4.25 -4.60
C GLY A 110 1.73 -4.72 -3.87
N GLY A 111 1.64 -5.87 -3.27
CA GLY A 111 2.69 -6.51 -2.48
C GLY A 111 2.06 -7.23 -1.30
N GLY A 112 2.73 -7.25 -0.18
CA GLY A 112 2.27 -7.92 1.02
C GLY A 112 3.43 -8.59 1.74
N PHE A 113 3.10 -9.42 2.71
CA PHE A 113 4.10 -10.21 3.41
C PHE A 113 4.49 -11.43 2.58
N LEU A 114 5.77 -11.75 2.62
CA LEU A 114 6.35 -12.91 1.96
C LEU A 114 7.07 -13.79 2.97
N VAL A 115 6.73 -15.06 2.96
CA VAL A 115 7.40 -16.14 3.70
C VAL A 115 8.09 -17.03 2.68
N THR A 116 9.42 -17.01 2.67
CA THR A 116 10.26 -17.85 1.83
C THR A 116 11.57 -18.14 2.56
N GLY A 117 12.31 -19.15 2.17
CA GLY A 117 13.58 -19.51 2.75
C GLY A 117 14.30 -20.52 1.88
N ALA A 118 15.65 -20.50 1.91
CA ALA A 118 16.48 -21.44 1.17
C ALA A 118 16.43 -22.86 1.75
N ASP A 119 16.07 -22.97 3.01
CA ASP A 119 15.87 -24.24 3.73
C ASP A 119 14.71 -24.13 4.74
N GLU A 120 14.40 -25.25 5.39
CA GLU A 120 13.31 -25.35 6.32
C GLU A 120 13.49 -24.48 7.58
N ALA A 121 14.72 -24.30 8.02
CA ALA A 121 15.03 -23.45 9.18
C ALA A 121 14.86 -21.97 8.87
N GLU A 122 15.31 -21.52 7.70
CA GLU A 122 15.11 -20.15 7.25
C GLU A 122 13.63 -19.87 6.98
N LEU A 123 12.92 -20.79 6.33
CA LEU A 123 11.47 -20.70 6.10
C LEU A 123 10.71 -20.53 7.42
N ALA A 124 11.01 -21.36 8.42
CA ALA A 124 10.39 -21.29 9.75
C ALA A 124 10.69 -19.95 10.45
N ALA A 125 11.95 -19.49 10.40
CA ALA A 125 12.34 -18.22 11.00
C ALA A 125 11.64 -17.03 10.33
N ASN A 126 11.52 -17.03 8.98
CA ASN A 126 10.81 -16.01 8.24
C ASN A 126 9.31 -16.04 8.51
N ARG A 127 8.72 -17.22 8.67
CA ARG A 127 7.31 -17.39 9.04
C ARG A 127 7.02 -16.73 10.38
N GLU A 128 7.85 -16.96 11.40
CA GLU A 128 7.70 -16.32 12.71
C GLU A 128 7.92 -14.81 12.67
N ARG A 129 8.87 -14.33 11.87
CA ARG A 129 9.06 -12.89 11.66
C ARG A 129 7.82 -12.23 11.06
N VAL A 130 7.22 -12.84 10.05
CA VAL A 130 6.00 -12.32 9.41
C VAL A 130 4.82 -12.42 10.36
N ARG A 131 4.69 -13.50 11.15
CA ARG A 131 3.69 -13.65 12.20
C ARG A 131 3.75 -12.50 13.21
N TYR A 132 4.95 -12.14 13.65
CA TYR A 132 5.18 -10.98 14.50
C TYR A 132 4.71 -9.68 13.83
N GLN A 133 5.03 -9.47 12.54
CA GLN A 133 4.60 -8.27 11.81
C GLN A 133 3.08 -8.19 11.68
N VAL A 134 2.41 -9.32 11.40
CA VAL A 134 0.94 -9.38 11.35
C VAL A 134 0.34 -9.02 12.71
N ALA A 135 0.87 -9.55 13.81
CA ALA A 135 0.44 -9.21 15.16
C ALA A 135 0.67 -7.71 15.47
N PHE A 136 1.84 -7.19 15.11
CA PHE A 136 2.21 -5.79 15.33
C PHE A 136 1.27 -4.82 14.60
N TYR A 137 1.13 -4.98 13.27
CA TYR A 137 0.25 -4.10 12.49
C TYR A 137 -1.22 -4.30 12.89
N GLY A 138 -1.63 -5.55 13.08
CA GLY A 138 -2.99 -5.92 13.45
C GLY A 138 -3.46 -5.38 14.79
N SER A 139 -2.53 -4.97 15.67
CA SER A 139 -2.84 -4.32 16.95
C SER A 139 -3.22 -2.84 16.82
N THR A 140 -2.99 -2.25 15.65
CA THR A 140 -3.25 -0.82 15.43
C THR A 140 -4.72 -0.61 15.07
N PRO A 141 -5.48 0.25 15.81
CA PRO A 141 -6.91 0.43 15.58
C PRO A 141 -7.29 0.83 14.16
N THR A 142 -6.44 1.56 13.46
CA THR A 142 -6.68 1.99 12.07
C THR A 142 -6.74 0.81 11.09
N TYR A 143 -6.17 -0.35 11.43
CA TYR A 143 -6.21 -1.57 10.62
C TYR A 143 -7.38 -2.50 10.95
N ARG A 144 -8.22 -2.15 11.94
CA ARG A 144 -9.39 -2.95 12.32
C ARG A 144 -10.28 -3.36 11.14
N PRO A 145 -10.56 -2.51 10.13
CA PRO A 145 -11.38 -2.90 9.00
C PRO A 145 -10.85 -4.11 8.21
N VAL A 146 -9.53 -4.37 8.26
CA VAL A 146 -8.95 -5.56 7.64
C VAL A 146 -9.39 -6.83 8.35
N TRP A 147 -9.42 -6.82 9.70
CA TRP A 147 -9.95 -7.92 10.51
C TRP A 147 -11.45 -8.11 10.31
N GLU A 148 -12.21 -7.02 10.24
CA GLU A 148 -13.65 -7.04 10.05
C GLU A 148 -14.06 -7.68 8.71
N ALA A 149 -13.23 -7.55 7.66
CA ALA A 149 -13.46 -8.22 6.38
C ALA A 149 -13.47 -9.76 6.47
N HIS A 150 -12.97 -10.30 7.61
CA HIS A 150 -12.91 -11.72 7.94
C HIS A 150 -13.74 -12.10 9.18
N ASP A 151 -14.59 -11.22 9.69
CA ASP A 151 -15.33 -11.40 10.95
C ASP A 151 -14.41 -11.63 12.17
N MET A 152 -13.16 -11.13 12.10
CA MET A 152 -12.12 -11.28 13.14
C MET A 152 -11.87 -10.00 13.94
N GLY A 153 -12.86 -9.11 14.06
CA GLY A 153 -12.71 -7.85 14.79
C GLY A 153 -12.26 -8.04 16.24
N GLU A 154 -12.72 -9.11 16.92
CA GLU A 154 -12.31 -9.44 18.29
C GLU A 154 -10.81 -9.77 18.40
N LEU A 155 -10.21 -10.38 17.39
CA LEU A 155 -8.76 -10.63 17.35
C LEU A 155 -8.00 -9.30 17.31
N GLY A 156 -8.44 -8.36 16.49
CA GLY A 156 -7.86 -7.01 16.45
C GLY A 156 -7.94 -6.29 17.80
N ASP A 157 -9.07 -6.38 18.50
CA ASP A 157 -9.26 -5.79 19.82
C ASP A 157 -8.35 -6.42 20.89
N ARG A 158 -8.20 -7.74 20.85
CA ARG A 158 -7.29 -8.48 21.75
C ARG A 158 -5.84 -8.08 21.51
N LEU A 159 -5.42 -8.01 20.25
CA LEU A 159 -4.08 -7.56 19.86
C LEU A 159 -3.83 -6.13 20.34
N HIS A 160 -4.79 -5.23 20.15
CA HIS A 160 -4.69 -3.85 20.62
C HIS A 160 -4.55 -3.79 22.14
N THR A 161 -5.38 -4.50 22.88
CA THR A 161 -5.33 -4.55 24.34
C THR A 161 -3.96 -5.01 24.84
N LEU A 162 -3.42 -6.07 24.27
CA LEU A 162 -2.08 -6.56 24.60
C LEU A 162 -0.99 -5.55 24.24
N SER A 163 -1.11 -4.86 23.12
CA SER A 163 -0.08 -3.93 22.61
C SER A 163 0.18 -2.76 23.59
N ILE A 164 -0.82 -2.33 24.33
CA ILE A 164 -0.74 -1.23 25.31
C ILE A 164 -0.37 -1.68 26.72
N GLU A 165 -0.30 -3.00 26.96
CA GLU A 165 0.18 -3.54 28.24
C GLU A 165 1.66 -3.21 28.46
N LYS A 166 2.06 -3.00 29.72
CA LYS A 166 3.46 -2.77 30.07
C LYS A 166 4.24 -4.07 30.35
N SER A 167 3.66 -5.23 29.98
CA SER A 167 4.31 -6.53 30.14
C SER A 167 5.45 -6.73 29.13
N PRO A 168 6.63 -7.24 29.55
CA PRO A 168 7.75 -7.49 28.65
C PRO A 168 7.45 -8.60 27.62
N ASP A 169 6.55 -9.52 27.93
CA ASP A 169 6.16 -10.66 27.08
C ASP A 169 4.96 -10.34 26.14
N ARG A 170 4.46 -9.12 26.16
CA ARG A 170 3.27 -8.74 25.38
C ARG A 170 3.40 -9.09 23.89
N TRP A 171 4.56 -8.85 23.31
CA TRP A 171 4.79 -9.12 21.88
C TRP A 171 4.75 -10.64 21.58
N GLN A 172 5.31 -11.46 22.43
CA GLN A 172 5.23 -12.91 22.30
C GLN A 172 3.79 -13.39 22.41
N ARG A 173 3.04 -12.88 23.39
CA ARG A 173 1.62 -13.18 23.57
C ARG A 173 0.78 -12.76 22.37
N MET A 174 1.04 -11.57 21.80
CA MET A 174 0.38 -11.10 20.59
C MET A 174 0.69 -11.99 19.40
N THR A 175 1.96 -12.34 19.19
CA THR A 175 2.38 -13.22 18.10
C THR A 175 1.71 -14.58 18.20
N SER A 176 1.55 -15.15 19.40
CA SER A 176 0.89 -16.45 19.62
C SER A 176 -0.62 -16.43 19.31
N LEU A 177 -1.25 -15.28 19.19
CA LEU A 177 -2.65 -15.18 18.75
C LEU A 177 -2.83 -15.34 17.23
N ILE A 178 -1.76 -15.21 16.46
CA ILE A 178 -1.78 -15.36 15.01
C ILE A 178 -1.56 -16.83 14.66
N SER A 179 -2.61 -17.55 14.37
CA SER A 179 -2.53 -18.94 13.88
C SER A 179 -1.94 -19.00 12.47
N ASP A 180 -1.62 -20.19 11.99
CA ASP A 180 -1.17 -20.39 10.61
C ASP A 180 -2.24 -19.97 9.61
N ASP A 181 -3.49 -20.32 9.83
CA ASP A 181 -4.61 -19.92 8.97
C ASP A 181 -4.76 -18.39 8.89
N VAL A 182 -4.57 -17.70 10.00
CA VAL A 182 -4.59 -16.23 10.02
C VAL A 182 -3.39 -15.66 9.28
N LEU A 183 -2.19 -16.21 9.48
CA LEU A 183 -0.99 -15.77 8.79
C LEU A 183 -1.13 -15.88 7.27
N ASP A 184 -1.69 -16.98 6.78
CA ASP A 184 -1.84 -17.29 5.36
C ASP A 184 -2.86 -16.35 4.66
N LEU A 185 -3.73 -15.67 5.41
CA LEU A 185 -4.56 -14.58 4.85
C LEU A 185 -3.71 -13.36 4.44
N PHE A 186 -2.62 -13.09 5.13
CA PHE A 186 -1.79 -11.89 4.95
C PHE A 186 -0.51 -12.15 4.13
N ALA A 187 0.05 -13.35 4.20
CA ALA A 187 1.34 -13.67 3.61
C ALA A 187 1.23 -14.60 2.40
N VAL A 188 2.11 -14.40 1.44
CA VAL A 188 2.44 -15.39 0.43
C VAL A 188 3.52 -16.31 1.01
N THR A 189 3.28 -17.62 1.02
CA THR A 189 4.30 -18.61 1.38
C THR A 189 4.69 -19.38 0.12
N ALA A 190 5.97 -19.33 -0.26
CA ALA A 190 6.46 -20.02 -1.47
C ALA A 190 7.94 -20.42 -1.34
N GLU A 191 8.31 -21.47 -2.05
CA GLU A 191 9.74 -21.77 -2.28
C GLU A 191 10.39 -20.64 -3.10
N PRO A 192 11.69 -20.39 -2.94
CA PRO A 192 12.38 -19.28 -3.63
C PRO A 192 12.13 -19.23 -5.14
N LYS A 193 12.11 -20.36 -5.82
CA LYS A 193 11.86 -20.46 -7.27
C LYS A 193 10.45 -20.08 -7.69
N ASP A 194 9.47 -20.19 -6.79
CA ASP A 194 8.03 -20.04 -7.06
C ASP A 194 7.48 -18.69 -6.57
N VAL A 195 8.30 -17.88 -5.90
CA VAL A 195 7.90 -16.58 -5.33
C VAL A 195 7.23 -15.68 -6.36
N GLY A 196 7.80 -15.58 -7.56
CA GLY A 196 7.25 -14.74 -8.62
C GLY A 196 5.83 -15.14 -9.02
N THR A 197 5.61 -16.44 -9.23
CA THR A 197 4.29 -17.01 -9.57
C THR A 197 3.28 -16.79 -8.45
N ALA A 198 3.65 -17.08 -7.21
CA ALA A 198 2.77 -16.92 -6.06
C ALA A 198 2.38 -15.44 -5.82
N LEU A 199 3.30 -14.51 -6.06
CA LEU A 199 3.00 -13.08 -6.00
C LEU A 199 2.05 -12.63 -7.13
N LEU A 200 2.20 -13.18 -8.34
CA LEU A 200 1.26 -12.92 -9.44
C LEU A 200 -0.14 -13.46 -9.13
N GLU A 201 -0.24 -14.68 -8.63
CA GLU A 201 -1.52 -15.27 -8.24
C GLU A 201 -2.26 -14.43 -7.18
N ARG A 202 -1.51 -13.83 -6.25
CA ARG A 202 -2.10 -12.98 -5.22
C ARG A 202 -2.50 -11.60 -5.72
N ASN A 203 -1.71 -10.98 -6.61
CA ASN A 203 -1.81 -9.56 -6.93
C ASN A 203 -2.17 -9.26 -8.39
N GLY A 204 -1.99 -10.21 -9.32
CA GLY A 204 -1.91 -9.94 -10.76
C GLY A 204 -3.18 -9.45 -11.44
N ASP A 205 -4.34 -9.59 -10.80
CA ASP A 205 -5.62 -9.15 -11.35
C ASP A 205 -5.96 -7.68 -11.03
N TYR A 206 -5.26 -7.05 -10.07
CA TYR A 206 -5.50 -5.65 -9.71
C TYR A 206 -4.24 -4.78 -9.62
N ALA A 207 -3.06 -5.37 -9.37
CA ALA A 207 -1.83 -4.61 -9.19
C ALA A 207 -1.07 -4.43 -10.52
N ASP A 208 -0.71 -3.20 -10.82
CA ASP A 208 0.15 -2.85 -11.95
C ASP A 208 1.64 -3.00 -11.59
N ARG A 209 1.95 -2.92 -10.29
CA ARG A 209 3.29 -3.06 -9.74
C ARG A 209 3.25 -3.87 -8.45
N ILE A 210 4.29 -4.63 -8.20
CA ILE A 210 4.45 -5.41 -6.97
C ILE A 210 5.71 -4.95 -6.25
N SER A 211 5.53 -4.47 -5.01
CA SER A 211 6.64 -4.19 -4.11
C SER A 211 7.18 -5.50 -3.55
N LEU A 212 8.44 -5.77 -3.82
CA LEU A 212 9.15 -6.88 -3.19
C LEU A 212 9.66 -6.44 -1.80
N PRO A 213 9.63 -7.32 -0.79
CA PRO A 213 10.30 -7.05 0.48
C PRO A 213 11.81 -6.89 0.25
N SER A 214 12.52 -6.39 1.24
CA SER A 214 13.98 -6.22 1.15
C SER A 214 14.65 -7.46 0.57
N LEU A 215 15.38 -7.27 -0.52
CA LEU A 215 16.05 -8.35 -1.24
C LEU A 215 17.22 -8.86 -0.38
N VAL A 216 16.95 -9.91 0.40
CA VAL A 216 17.95 -10.63 1.20
C VAL A 216 18.02 -12.05 0.64
N GLY A 217 19.21 -12.57 0.43
CA GLY A 217 19.41 -13.92 -0.08
C GLY A 217 20.08 -13.95 -1.47
N ASP A 218 19.87 -15.04 -2.20
CA ASP A 218 20.51 -15.28 -3.49
C ASP A 218 20.02 -14.30 -4.56
N PRO A 219 20.91 -13.52 -5.19
CA PRO A 219 20.57 -12.58 -6.26
C PRO A 219 19.90 -13.25 -7.47
N ASP A 220 20.21 -14.50 -7.78
CA ASP A 220 19.63 -15.21 -8.93
C ASP A 220 18.15 -15.55 -8.70
N VAL A 221 17.76 -15.85 -7.45
CA VAL A 221 16.37 -16.04 -7.07
C VAL A 221 15.56 -14.77 -7.32
N TRP A 222 16.11 -13.63 -6.94
CA TRP A 222 15.43 -12.35 -7.14
C TRP A 222 15.40 -11.93 -8.60
N ALA A 223 16.45 -12.20 -9.37
CA ALA A 223 16.46 -11.97 -10.81
C ALA A 223 15.36 -12.78 -11.51
N ASN A 224 15.21 -14.05 -11.16
CA ASN A 224 14.16 -14.92 -11.67
C ASN A 224 12.75 -14.44 -11.24
N THR A 225 12.59 -14.07 -9.98
CA THR A 225 11.33 -13.49 -9.47
C THR A 225 10.95 -12.25 -10.26
N ILE A 226 11.86 -11.30 -10.45
CA ILE A 226 11.63 -10.07 -11.22
C ILE A 226 11.28 -10.40 -12.68
N ALA A 227 11.98 -11.35 -13.30
CA ALA A 227 11.69 -11.78 -14.65
C ALA A 227 10.28 -12.38 -14.78
N THR A 228 9.88 -13.23 -13.84
CA THR A 228 8.54 -13.83 -13.78
C THR A 228 7.46 -12.75 -13.63
N LEU A 229 7.66 -11.80 -12.71
CA LEU A 229 6.72 -10.69 -12.50
C LEU A 229 6.58 -9.80 -13.74
N ARG A 230 7.67 -9.52 -14.46
CA ARG A 230 7.65 -8.73 -15.69
C ARG A 230 6.94 -9.43 -16.83
N ASN A 231 7.12 -10.74 -16.97
CA ASN A 231 6.56 -11.53 -18.06
C ASN A 231 5.11 -11.93 -17.82
N GLY A 232 4.72 -12.13 -16.56
CA GLY A 232 3.37 -12.46 -16.15
C GLY A 232 2.56 -11.25 -15.68
N GLY A 233 3.18 -10.10 -15.58
CA GLY A 233 2.57 -8.86 -15.20
C GLY A 233 1.52 -8.45 -16.20
N ALA A 234 0.29 -8.57 -15.78
CA ALA A 234 -0.87 -7.99 -16.41
C ALA A 234 -0.74 -6.46 -16.38
N ARG A 235 -1.13 -5.83 -17.41
CA ARG A 235 -1.44 -4.43 -17.67
C ARG A 235 -0.24 -3.52 -17.86
#